data_aa381ba1841267e082cc87fde4f2edc7
#
_entry.id   aa381ba1841267e082cc87fde4f2edc7
#
_cell.length_a   1.000
_cell.length_b   1.000
_cell.length_c   1.000
_cell.angle_alpha   90.00
_cell.angle_beta   90.00
_cell.angle_gamma   90.00
#
_symmetry.space_group_name_H-M   'P 1'
#
loop_
_entity.id
_entity.type
_entity.pdbx_description
1 polymer ?
#
loop_
_entity_poly.entity_id
_entity_poly.type
_entity_poly.pdbx_seq_one_letter_code
_entity_poly.pdbx_strand_id
1 'polypeptide(L)'
;FEGVIPDLYDISTSCEITAEEYEEMTGNDPQNENYVISGSLLKYTVGSSTTIELQTSISAKQSIVISKVYYAGTKDNNNKNYLAGKYIEFFNNSDQTVDIAGLYFGLVESESTPAYTLGSTPEYIYLKQIYRFPSNGVTEVAPGASIIVANSAIDHTGNNEVDLSKADFEAKDTQGKTTNNPATP
;
A
#
# COMPACT_ATOMS: atom_id res chain seq x y z
N PHE A 1 -11.95 -12.88 23.42
CA PHE A 1 -12.16 -14.06 22.56
C PHE A 1 -12.27 -15.28 23.43
N GLU A 2 -13.30 -16.12 23.23
CA GLU A 2 -13.53 -17.37 23.96
C GLU A 2 -13.44 -18.56 22.98
N GLY A 3 -12.98 -19.71 23.47
CA GLY A 3 -12.92 -20.95 22.69
C GLY A 3 -11.87 -20.96 21.59
N VAL A 4 -10.83 -20.12 21.70
CA VAL A 4 -9.74 -20.08 20.72
C VAL A 4 -8.88 -21.35 20.86
N ILE A 5 -8.64 -22.03 19.75
CA ILE A 5 -7.83 -23.25 19.72
C ILE A 5 -6.35 -22.86 19.95
N PRO A 6 -5.59 -23.63 20.76
CA PRO A 6 -4.16 -23.37 20.90
C PRO A 6 -3.43 -23.44 19.56
N ASP A 7 -2.86 -22.33 19.12
CA ASP A 7 -2.13 -22.23 17.84
C ASP A 7 -1.35 -20.91 17.78
N LEU A 8 -0.74 -20.65 16.61
CA LEU A 8 -0.03 -19.43 16.27
C LEU A 8 -0.97 -18.45 15.58
N TYR A 9 -1.11 -17.24 16.10
CA TYR A 9 -2.06 -16.23 15.62
C TYR A 9 -1.37 -14.92 15.28
N ASP A 10 -1.88 -14.27 14.24
CA ASP A 10 -1.69 -12.84 14.03
C ASP A 10 -2.87 -12.11 14.66
N ILE A 11 -2.57 -11.25 15.63
CA ILE A 11 -3.57 -10.52 16.40
C ILE A 11 -3.46 -9.06 16.01
N SER A 12 -4.58 -8.45 15.63
CA SER A 12 -4.62 -7.02 15.30
C SER A 12 -5.86 -6.36 15.86
N THR A 13 -5.74 -5.07 16.11
CA THR A 13 -6.87 -4.19 16.46
C THR A 13 -6.78 -2.91 15.67
N SER A 14 -7.94 -2.34 15.34
CA SER A 14 -8.02 -1.00 14.79
C SER A 14 -9.35 -0.35 15.20
N CYS A 15 -9.31 0.96 15.46
CA CYS A 15 -10.48 1.76 15.79
C CYS A 15 -10.29 3.14 15.16
N GLU A 16 -11.34 3.66 14.52
CA GLU A 16 -11.38 5.04 14.05
C GLU A 16 -11.81 5.95 15.19
N ILE A 17 -11.18 7.10 15.28
CA ILE A 17 -11.50 8.17 16.22
C ILE A 17 -11.59 9.51 15.50
N THR A 18 -12.41 10.40 16.02
CA THR A 18 -12.56 11.77 15.51
C THR A 18 -11.39 12.67 15.92
N ALA A 19 -11.33 13.86 15.34
CA ALA A 19 -10.39 14.90 15.74
C ALA A 19 -10.53 15.28 17.23
N GLU A 20 -11.78 15.36 17.72
CA GLU A 20 -12.06 15.68 19.13
C GLU A 20 -11.52 14.58 20.07
N GLU A 21 -11.81 13.33 19.75
CA GLU A 21 -11.30 12.18 20.53
C GLU A 21 -9.77 12.11 20.50
N TYR A 22 -9.14 12.46 19.35
CA TYR A 22 -7.70 12.55 19.23
C TYR A 22 -7.12 13.61 20.18
N GLU A 23 -7.72 14.81 20.21
CA GLU A 23 -7.30 15.90 21.09
C GLU A 23 -7.46 15.50 22.57
N GLU A 24 -8.61 14.92 22.93
CA GLU A 24 -8.86 14.44 24.30
C GLU A 24 -7.83 13.38 24.75
N MET A 25 -7.47 12.46 23.89
CA MET A 25 -6.54 11.36 24.20
C MET A 25 -5.08 11.79 24.27
N THR A 26 -4.68 12.74 23.39
CA THR A 26 -3.24 13.08 23.21
C THR A 26 -2.87 14.45 23.77
N GLY A 27 -3.85 15.35 23.93
CA GLY A 27 -3.63 16.75 24.26
C GLY A 27 -3.01 17.58 23.12
N ASN A 28 -2.94 17.04 21.90
CA ASN A 28 -2.39 17.72 20.74
C ASN A 28 -3.52 18.25 19.86
N ASP A 29 -3.27 19.40 19.22
CA ASP A 29 -4.17 20.01 18.25
C ASP A 29 -4.30 19.11 17.00
N PRO A 30 -5.52 18.66 16.62
CA PRO A 30 -5.71 17.77 15.48
C PRO A 30 -5.45 18.48 14.15
N GLN A 31 -4.70 17.84 13.27
CA GLN A 31 -4.39 18.32 11.93
C GLN A 31 -5.22 17.60 10.84
N ASN A 32 -6.02 16.62 11.22
CA ASN A 32 -6.85 15.82 10.33
C ASN A 32 -8.24 15.61 10.96
N GLU A 33 -9.24 15.34 10.13
CA GLU A 33 -10.62 15.13 10.62
C GLU A 33 -10.79 13.79 11.35
N ASN A 34 -10.07 12.76 10.90
CA ASN A 34 -10.16 11.42 11.46
C ASN A 34 -8.78 10.80 11.63
N TYR A 35 -8.69 9.96 12.66
CA TYR A 35 -7.49 9.20 13.00
C TYR A 35 -7.83 7.73 13.16
N VAL A 36 -6.80 6.89 13.12
CA VAL A 36 -6.91 5.45 13.36
C VAL A 36 -5.94 5.07 14.46
N ILE A 37 -6.48 4.44 15.50
CA ILE A 37 -5.68 3.72 16.49
C ILE A 37 -5.50 2.31 15.96
N SER A 38 -4.29 1.84 15.81
CA SER A 38 -4.02 0.48 15.35
C SER A 38 -2.84 -0.16 16.10
N GLY A 39 -2.90 -1.48 16.21
CA GLY A 39 -1.83 -2.27 16.78
C GLY A 39 -1.89 -3.71 16.29
N SER A 40 -0.75 -4.37 16.23
CA SER A 40 -0.66 -5.76 15.81
C SER A 40 0.43 -6.51 16.56
N LEU A 41 0.20 -7.80 16.74
CA LEU A 41 1.16 -8.74 17.29
C LEU A 41 1.16 -9.98 16.38
N LEU A 42 2.26 -10.17 15.66
CA LEU A 42 2.37 -11.24 14.68
C LEU A 42 2.94 -12.51 15.30
N LYS A 43 2.44 -13.66 14.86
CA LYS A 43 2.93 -14.99 15.25
C LYS A 43 2.94 -15.21 16.78
N TYR A 44 1.89 -14.73 17.45
CA TYR A 44 1.73 -14.97 18.88
C TYR A 44 1.19 -16.38 19.15
N THR A 45 1.86 -17.13 20.00
CA THR A 45 1.44 -18.49 20.39
C THR A 45 0.40 -18.41 21.51
N VAL A 46 -0.82 -18.83 21.24
CA VAL A 46 -1.88 -19.00 22.23
C VAL A 46 -1.86 -20.45 22.72
N GLY A 47 -1.46 -20.69 23.95
CA GLY A 47 -1.37 -22.06 24.54
C GLY A 47 -2.34 -22.28 25.70
N SER A 48 -2.80 -21.21 26.34
CA SER A 48 -3.70 -21.25 27.48
C SER A 48 -4.44 -19.91 27.60
N SER A 49 -5.40 -19.84 28.51
CA SER A 49 -6.08 -18.56 28.84
C SER A 49 -5.05 -17.53 29.30
N THR A 50 -5.01 -16.38 28.61
CA THR A 50 -4.04 -15.33 28.89
C THR A 50 -4.61 -13.96 28.55
N THR A 51 -4.03 -12.92 29.12
CA THR A 51 -4.28 -11.53 28.74
C THR A 51 -3.08 -11.04 27.90
N ILE A 52 -3.38 -10.39 26.79
CA ILE A 52 -2.37 -9.85 25.87
C ILE A 52 -2.54 -8.34 25.83
N GLU A 53 -1.44 -7.62 26.00
CA GLU A 53 -1.37 -6.19 25.79
C GLU A 53 -0.84 -5.92 24.38
N LEU A 54 -1.64 -5.21 23.57
CA LEU A 54 -1.22 -4.74 22.24
C LEU A 54 -0.70 -3.31 22.37
N GLN A 55 0.51 -3.09 21.89
CA GLN A 55 1.00 -1.73 21.69
C GLN A 55 0.28 -1.13 20.50
N THR A 56 -0.36 0.02 20.71
CA THR A 56 -1.10 0.74 19.66
C THR A 56 -0.42 2.06 19.34
N SER A 57 -0.62 2.52 18.11
CA SER A 57 -0.23 3.84 17.65
C SER A 57 -1.42 4.56 17.04
N ILE A 58 -1.41 5.88 17.10
CA ILE A 58 -2.41 6.73 16.46
C ILE A 58 -1.79 7.32 15.20
N SER A 59 -2.51 7.24 14.10
CA SER A 59 -2.12 7.83 12.82
C SER A 59 -3.31 8.54 12.18
N ALA A 60 -3.04 9.56 11.35
CA ALA A 60 -4.08 10.20 10.55
C ALA A 60 -4.70 9.18 9.57
N LYS A 61 -6.02 9.19 9.44
CA LYS A 61 -6.71 8.39 8.44
C LYS A 61 -6.41 8.97 7.05
N GLN A 62 -5.71 8.20 6.24
CA GLN A 62 -5.41 8.60 4.87
C GLN A 62 -6.57 8.23 3.94
N SER A 63 -6.92 9.16 3.05
CA SER A 63 -7.97 8.93 2.06
C SER A 63 -7.54 7.90 1.02
N ILE A 64 -6.33 8.02 0.48
CA ILE A 64 -5.77 7.06 -0.47
C ILE A 64 -4.74 6.19 0.24
N VAL A 65 -4.93 4.88 0.19
CA VAL A 65 -4.04 3.88 0.80
C VAL A 65 -3.58 2.87 -0.24
N ILE A 66 -2.41 2.27 -0.03
CA ILE A 66 -1.96 1.13 -0.82
C ILE A 66 -2.68 -0.12 -0.29
N SER A 67 -3.55 -0.71 -1.09
CA SER A 67 -4.32 -1.90 -0.71
C SER A 67 -3.64 -3.20 -1.13
N LYS A 68 -2.92 -3.19 -2.27
CA LYS A 68 -2.18 -4.36 -2.76
C LYS A 68 -0.87 -3.97 -3.42
N VAL A 69 0.14 -4.80 -3.23
CA VAL A 69 1.41 -4.73 -3.95
C VAL A 69 1.74 -6.12 -4.48
N TYR A 70 1.66 -6.29 -5.80
CA TYR A 70 2.12 -7.50 -6.46
C TYR A 70 3.50 -7.24 -7.07
N TYR A 71 4.54 -7.79 -6.44
CA TYR A 71 5.95 -7.52 -6.78
C TYR A 71 6.74 -8.77 -7.18
N ALA A 72 6.24 -9.95 -6.84
CA ALA A 72 7.01 -11.19 -6.95
C ALA A 72 7.20 -11.64 -8.40
N GLY A 73 6.18 -11.43 -9.25
CA GLY A 73 6.16 -12.00 -10.58
C GLY A 73 5.99 -13.53 -10.56
N THR A 74 6.12 -14.16 -11.71
CA THR A 74 5.95 -15.60 -11.88
C THR A 74 7.03 -16.20 -12.80
N LYS A 75 6.83 -17.46 -13.18
CA LYS A 75 7.60 -18.12 -14.23
C LYS A 75 6.81 -18.12 -15.53
N ASP A 76 7.45 -17.69 -16.61
CA ASP A 76 6.90 -17.82 -17.96
C ASP A 76 6.85 -19.30 -18.40
N ASN A 77 6.29 -19.54 -19.58
CA ASN A 77 6.18 -20.89 -20.17
C ASN A 77 7.53 -21.57 -20.43
N ASN A 78 8.65 -20.83 -20.40
CA ASN A 78 10.01 -21.32 -20.52
C ASN A 78 10.73 -21.46 -19.17
N ASN A 79 9.99 -21.39 -18.06
CA ASN A 79 10.51 -21.43 -16.69
C ASN A 79 11.48 -20.29 -16.34
N LYS A 80 11.43 -19.16 -17.06
CA LYS A 80 12.20 -17.95 -16.76
C LYS A 80 11.39 -17.01 -15.89
N ASN A 81 12.07 -16.22 -15.05
CA ASN A 81 11.40 -15.20 -14.24
C ASN A 81 10.75 -14.15 -15.14
N TYR A 82 9.45 -13.95 -14.95
CA TYR A 82 8.66 -12.93 -15.60
C TYR A 82 8.21 -11.90 -14.57
N LEU A 83 8.60 -10.66 -14.73
CA LEU A 83 8.41 -9.61 -13.73
C LEU A 83 7.62 -8.40 -14.25
N ALA A 84 7.17 -8.43 -15.50
CA ALA A 84 6.48 -7.29 -16.12
C ALA A 84 5.05 -7.13 -15.61
N GLY A 85 4.39 -8.20 -15.15
CA GLY A 85 3.02 -8.19 -14.62
C GLY A 85 2.86 -7.61 -13.21
N LYS A 86 3.83 -6.87 -12.71
CA LYS A 86 3.77 -6.22 -11.38
C LYS A 86 2.78 -5.06 -11.39
N TYR A 87 2.12 -4.86 -10.24
CA TYR A 87 1.22 -3.72 -10.06
C TYR A 87 1.10 -3.30 -8.59
N ILE A 88 0.61 -2.08 -8.41
CA ILE A 88 0.18 -1.54 -7.12
C ILE A 88 -1.28 -1.16 -7.26
N GLU A 89 -2.08 -1.54 -6.28
CA GLU A 89 -3.47 -1.09 -6.15
C GLU A 89 -3.56 -0.05 -5.04
N PHE A 90 -4.11 1.11 -5.38
CA PHE A 90 -4.48 2.15 -4.43
C PHE A 90 -6.00 2.11 -4.23
N PHE A 91 -6.44 2.36 -3.02
CA PHE A 91 -7.84 2.30 -2.62
C PHE A 91 -8.24 3.61 -1.94
N ASN A 92 -9.39 4.15 -2.34
CA ASN A 92 -9.96 5.28 -1.62
C ASN A 92 -10.72 4.79 -0.38
N ASN A 93 -10.09 4.95 0.78
CA ASN A 93 -10.59 4.52 2.09
C ASN A 93 -11.44 5.60 2.78
N SER A 94 -11.86 6.63 2.05
CA SER A 94 -12.71 7.70 2.56
C SER A 94 -14.12 7.62 1.99
N ASP A 95 -15.01 8.42 2.52
CA ASP A 95 -16.39 8.60 2.04
C ASP A 95 -16.53 9.73 1.01
N GLN A 96 -15.42 10.37 0.65
CA GLN A 96 -15.36 11.44 -0.33
C GLN A 96 -14.62 11.01 -1.59
N THR A 97 -14.99 11.61 -2.73
CA THR A 97 -14.18 11.49 -3.95
C THR A 97 -12.85 12.20 -3.75
N VAL A 98 -11.75 11.53 -4.06
CA VAL A 98 -10.38 12.07 -3.92
C VAL A 98 -9.77 12.28 -5.29
N ASP A 99 -9.30 13.51 -5.55
CA ASP A 99 -8.48 13.80 -6.73
C ASP A 99 -7.00 13.47 -6.44
N ILE A 100 -6.46 12.52 -7.19
CA ILE A 100 -5.06 12.07 -7.08
C ILE A 100 -4.12 12.83 -8.02
N ALA A 101 -4.63 13.82 -8.78
CA ALA A 101 -3.84 14.60 -9.73
C ALA A 101 -2.56 15.16 -9.07
N GLY A 102 -1.42 14.83 -9.64
CA GLY A 102 -0.14 15.33 -9.18
C GLY A 102 0.38 14.73 -7.86
N LEU A 103 -0.32 13.79 -7.24
CA LEU A 103 0.19 13.04 -6.09
C LEU A 103 1.40 12.19 -6.50
N TYR A 104 2.29 11.95 -5.57
CA TYR A 104 3.48 11.14 -5.76
C TYR A 104 3.42 9.86 -4.94
N PHE A 105 3.99 8.80 -5.50
CA PHE A 105 4.36 7.60 -4.75
C PHE A 105 5.76 7.15 -5.17
N GLY A 106 6.41 6.38 -4.32
CA GLY A 106 7.79 5.97 -4.58
C GLY A 106 8.12 4.60 -4.04
N LEU A 107 9.14 4.00 -4.63
CA LEU A 107 9.78 2.81 -4.11
C LEU A 107 10.93 3.24 -3.21
N VAL A 108 10.86 2.88 -1.95
CA VAL A 108 11.94 3.11 -1.00
C VAL A 108 13.17 2.31 -1.41
N GLU A 109 14.37 2.86 -1.26
CA GLU A 109 15.64 2.16 -1.50
C GLU A 109 15.72 0.92 -0.60
N SER A 110 16.18 -0.20 -1.16
CA SER A 110 16.16 -1.45 -0.42
C SER A 110 17.25 -1.51 0.66
N GLU A 111 16.97 -2.23 1.73
CA GLU A 111 17.88 -2.51 2.84
C GLU A 111 19.17 -3.27 2.46
N SER A 112 19.29 -3.69 1.20
CA SER A 112 20.53 -4.30 0.70
C SER A 112 21.69 -3.30 0.62
N THR A 113 21.42 -2.02 0.74
CA THR A 113 22.43 -0.99 0.96
C THR A 113 22.68 -0.85 2.46
N PRO A 114 23.90 -1.13 2.96
CA PRO A 114 24.19 -1.22 4.41
C PRO A 114 23.91 0.03 5.23
N ALA A 115 23.55 1.14 4.62
CA ALA A 115 23.36 2.43 5.26
C ALA A 115 21.89 2.78 5.53
N TYR A 116 20.89 1.99 5.07
CA TYR A 116 19.50 2.34 5.22
C TYR A 116 18.82 1.46 6.26
N THR A 117 18.61 2.01 7.44
CA THR A 117 17.73 1.43 8.45
C THR A 117 16.55 2.39 8.63
N LEU A 118 15.34 1.92 8.32
CA LEU A 118 14.12 2.70 8.54
C LEU A 118 14.07 3.13 10.02
N GLY A 119 14.09 4.43 10.28
CA GLY A 119 14.10 4.99 11.64
C GLY A 119 15.47 5.36 12.20
N SER A 120 16.60 5.04 11.56
CA SER A 120 17.93 5.46 12.01
C SER A 120 18.35 6.84 11.52
N THR A 121 17.70 7.35 10.48
CA THR A 121 17.89 8.71 9.94
C THR A 121 16.51 9.34 9.74
N PRO A 122 15.95 9.98 10.77
CA PRO A 122 14.57 10.48 10.73
C PRO A 122 14.34 11.62 9.75
N GLU A 123 15.39 12.25 9.21
CA GLU A 123 15.26 13.46 8.38
C GLU A 123 15.09 13.16 6.89
N TYR A 124 15.42 11.93 6.41
CA TYR A 124 15.44 11.61 4.99
C TYR A 124 14.95 10.21 4.69
N ILE A 125 14.14 10.09 3.63
CA ILE A 125 13.78 8.81 3.02
C ILE A 125 14.41 8.79 1.63
N TYR A 126 15.23 7.77 1.35
CA TYR A 126 15.81 7.57 0.03
C TYR A 126 14.85 6.78 -0.85
N LEU A 127 14.48 7.34 -1.99
CA LEU A 127 13.61 6.68 -2.96
C LEU A 127 14.45 6.21 -4.15
N LYS A 128 14.29 4.96 -4.51
CA LYS A 128 14.91 4.36 -5.70
C LYS A 128 14.21 4.82 -6.98
N GLN A 129 12.88 4.97 -6.91
CA GLN A 129 12.03 5.43 -7.99
C GLN A 129 10.91 6.28 -7.43
N ILE A 130 10.56 7.33 -8.16
CA ILE A 130 9.45 8.23 -7.82
C ILE A 130 8.54 8.29 -9.04
N TYR A 131 7.25 8.14 -8.81
CA TYR A 131 6.20 8.27 -9.79
C TYR A 131 5.26 9.40 -9.39
N ARG A 132 4.67 10.02 -10.39
CA ARG A 132 3.68 11.08 -10.18
C ARG A 132 2.45 10.75 -11.02
N PHE A 133 1.28 10.79 -10.41
CA PHE A 133 0.03 10.72 -11.17
C PHE A 133 -0.09 11.93 -12.11
N PRO A 134 -0.64 11.74 -13.33
CA PRO A 134 -0.82 12.85 -14.25
C PRO A 134 -1.69 13.94 -13.63
N SER A 135 -1.49 15.19 -14.08
CA SER A 135 -2.30 16.33 -13.62
C SER A 135 -3.49 16.60 -14.53
N ASN A 136 -3.74 15.73 -15.50
CA ASN A 136 -4.84 15.80 -16.46
C ASN A 136 -5.37 14.40 -16.73
N GLY A 137 -6.61 14.30 -17.17
CA GLY A 137 -7.29 13.03 -17.41
C GLY A 137 -8.25 12.68 -16.26
N VAL A 138 -8.56 11.40 -16.12
CA VAL A 138 -9.45 10.90 -15.06
C VAL A 138 -8.59 10.60 -13.83
N THR A 139 -8.62 11.51 -12.87
CA THR A 139 -7.83 11.44 -11.65
C THR A 139 -8.68 11.37 -10.37
N GLU A 140 -10.01 11.47 -10.52
CA GLU A 140 -10.94 11.34 -9.40
C GLU A 140 -11.21 9.88 -9.07
N VAL A 141 -11.00 9.52 -7.81
CA VAL A 141 -11.25 8.17 -7.26
C VAL A 141 -12.46 8.25 -6.33
N ALA A 142 -13.55 7.60 -6.72
CA ALA A 142 -14.78 7.58 -5.93
C ALA A 142 -14.58 6.86 -4.58
N PRO A 143 -15.43 7.11 -3.57
CA PRO A 143 -15.42 6.37 -2.30
C PRO A 143 -15.46 4.87 -2.51
N GLY A 144 -14.58 4.14 -1.84
CA GLY A 144 -14.51 2.68 -1.93
C GLY A 144 -14.00 2.13 -3.28
N ALA A 145 -13.58 2.98 -4.20
CA ALA A 145 -12.99 2.56 -5.47
C ALA A 145 -11.49 2.29 -5.34
N SER A 146 -11.00 1.38 -6.18
CA SER A 146 -9.57 1.13 -6.36
C SER A 146 -9.10 1.62 -7.71
N ILE A 147 -7.83 1.97 -7.79
CA ILE A 147 -7.09 2.21 -9.03
C ILE A 147 -5.85 1.32 -9.08
N ILE A 148 -5.51 0.87 -10.27
CA ILE A 148 -4.36 0.01 -10.52
C ILE A 148 -3.30 0.77 -11.30
N VAL A 149 -2.09 0.82 -10.75
CA VAL A 149 -0.89 1.25 -11.45
C VAL A 149 -0.08 0.03 -11.85
N ALA A 150 -0.07 -0.29 -13.14
CA ALA A 150 0.69 -1.42 -13.68
C ALA A 150 2.14 -1.03 -13.97
N ASN A 151 3.06 -1.96 -13.82
CA ASN A 151 4.42 -1.81 -14.33
C ASN A 151 4.45 -1.83 -15.87
N SER A 152 3.54 -2.62 -16.46
CA SER A 152 3.29 -2.69 -17.90
C SER A 152 1.81 -3.01 -18.08
N ALA A 153 1.04 -2.07 -18.66
CA ALA A 153 -0.42 -2.16 -18.76
C ALA A 153 -0.87 -2.93 -20.02
N ILE A 154 -0.41 -4.16 -20.16
CA ILE A 154 -0.76 -5.08 -21.24
C ILE A 154 -1.36 -6.38 -20.70
N ASP A 155 -1.83 -7.23 -21.58
CA ASP A 155 -2.22 -8.59 -21.22
C ASP A 155 -0.98 -9.46 -20.99
N HIS A 156 -0.82 -9.97 -19.77
CA HIS A 156 0.27 -10.85 -19.36
C HIS A 156 -0.14 -12.32 -19.21
N THR A 157 -1.38 -12.70 -19.59
CA THR A 157 -1.89 -14.06 -19.41
C THR A 157 -1.07 -15.11 -20.16
N GLY A 158 -0.46 -14.74 -21.29
CA GLY A 158 0.48 -15.59 -22.02
C GLY A 158 1.75 -15.97 -21.26
N ASN A 159 2.02 -15.32 -20.12
CA ASN A 159 3.16 -15.58 -19.24
C ASN A 159 2.74 -15.99 -17.82
N ASN A 160 1.55 -16.59 -17.69
CA ASN A 160 0.97 -17.06 -16.41
C ASN A 160 0.74 -15.93 -15.38
N GLU A 161 0.49 -14.71 -15.84
CA GLU A 161 0.18 -13.53 -15.04
C GLU A 161 -1.23 -13.02 -15.33
N VAL A 162 -1.62 -11.97 -14.64
CA VAL A 162 -2.94 -11.33 -14.84
C VAL A 162 -2.96 -10.45 -16.09
N ASP A 163 -4.14 -10.23 -16.64
CA ASP A 163 -4.37 -9.21 -17.67
C ASP A 163 -4.41 -7.83 -17.01
N LEU A 164 -3.43 -6.98 -17.31
CA LEU A 164 -3.33 -5.60 -16.86
C LEU A 164 -3.68 -4.58 -17.95
N SER A 165 -4.21 -5.03 -19.09
CA SER A 165 -4.58 -4.14 -20.22
C SER A 165 -5.67 -3.10 -19.87
N LYS A 166 -6.33 -3.28 -18.73
CA LYS A 166 -7.35 -2.40 -18.16
C LYS A 166 -6.86 -1.60 -16.96
N ALA A 167 -5.56 -1.62 -16.66
CA ALA A 167 -5.03 -0.81 -15.57
C ALA A 167 -5.28 0.68 -15.81
N ASP A 168 -5.55 1.42 -14.74
CA ASP A 168 -5.88 2.85 -14.80
C ASP A 168 -4.67 3.70 -15.17
N PHE A 169 -3.49 3.29 -14.70
CA PHE A 169 -2.21 3.97 -14.96
C PHE A 169 -1.10 2.96 -15.22
N GLU A 170 -0.05 3.44 -15.86
CA GLU A 170 1.16 2.67 -16.13
C GLU A 170 2.40 3.42 -15.64
N ALA A 171 3.26 2.72 -14.90
CA ALA A 171 4.57 3.21 -14.55
C ALA A 171 5.50 3.17 -15.78
N LYS A 172 5.41 4.17 -16.66
CA LYS A 172 6.06 4.18 -17.97
C LYS A 172 7.56 3.87 -17.87
N ASP A 173 7.97 2.82 -18.57
CA ASP A 173 9.38 2.47 -18.70
C ASP A 173 10.06 3.31 -19.78
N THR A 174 10.78 4.32 -19.34
CA THR A 174 11.54 5.21 -20.23
C THR A 174 12.86 4.60 -20.70
N GLN A 175 13.26 3.43 -20.13
CA GLN A 175 14.49 2.74 -20.48
C GLN A 175 14.29 1.58 -21.47
N GLY A 176 13.03 1.28 -21.83
CA GLY A 176 12.70 0.25 -22.81
C GLY A 176 12.92 -1.19 -22.32
N LYS A 177 12.91 -1.42 -21.00
CA LYS A 177 13.06 -2.76 -20.41
C LYS A 177 11.76 -3.55 -20.39
N THR A 178 10.64 -2.86 -20.41
CA THR A 178 9.29 -3.43 -20.47
C THR A 178 8.49 -2.77 -21.58
N THR A 179 7.44 -3.45 -22.04
CA THR A 179 6.54 -2.89 -23.05
C THR A 179 5.54 -1.96 -22.39
N ASN A 180 5.52 -0.71 -22.83
CA ASN A 180 4.51 0.26 -22.43
C ASN A 180 3.26 0.14 -23.30
N ASN A 181 2.08 0.32 -22.68
CA ASN A 181 0.82 0.49 -23.40
C ASN A 181 0.62 1.99 -23.74
N PRO A 182 0.64 2.39 -25.02
CA PRO A 182 0.51 3.81 -25.39
C PRO A 182 -0.87 4.40 -25.06
N ALA A 183 -1.89 3.57 -24.84
CA ALA A 183 -3.25 4.02 -24.53
C ALA A 183 -3.48 4.27 -23.03
N THR A 184 -2.62 3.73 -22.14
CA THR A 184 -2.73 3.93 -20.68
C THR A 184 -1.90 5.14 -20.27
N PRO A 185 -2.44 6.06 -19.44
CA PRO A 185 -1.70 7.22 -18.93
C PRO A 185 -0.54 6.86 -18.01
#